data_58b3fca7a40604c1d86b98947b8f20c1
#
_entry.id   58b3fca7a40604c1d86b98947b8f20c1
#
_cell.length_a   1.000
_cell.length_b   1.000
_cell.length_c   1.000
_cell.angle_alpha   90.00
_cell.angle_beta   90.00
_cell.angle_gamma   90.00
#
_symmetry.space_group_name_H-M   'P 1'
#
loop_
_entity.id
_entity.type
_entity.pdbx_description
1 polymer ?
#
loop_
_entity_poly.entity_id
_entity_poly.type
_entity_poly.pdbx_seq_one_letter_code
_entity_poly.pdbx_strand_id
1 'polypeptide(L)'
;MNEVTKIDGIGSSVRRTEDKKFLTGKGRYTDDINRPGQVQAYFLRSDVAHAEIKSIDTKAAQSAPGVVGVFTGADIAADKVGGPICGWVVPCRDGSSTKEPPHPLLAQGKVRFVGDAVAVVVAETMEQAKSAAELIDVDYNELTPVVDFVNADKAAQIHEEVPNNCYFDWELGDESATNKAIESAAKVVKLSVRNNRLVPNAMEPRSALAEYDSLDESYTLHTTCLLYTSDAADE
;
A
#
# COMPACT_ATOMS: atom_id res chain seq x y z
N MET A 1 44.46 5.17 -22.95
CA MET A 1 43.13 5.41 -22.45
C MET A 1 42.36 6.12 -23.59
N ASN A 2 41.46 5.40 -24.23
CA ASN A 2 40.68 5.99 -25.32
C ASN A 2 39.73 7.03 -24.78
N GLU A 3 39.85 8.27 -25.25
CA GLU A 3 38.82 9.28 -25.02
C GLU A 3 37.50 8.77 -25.61
N VAL A 4 36.55 8.49 -24.77
CA VAL A 4 35.19 8.21 -25.20
C VAL A 4 34.64 9.50 -25.74
N THR A 5 34.48 9.56 -27.07
CA THR A 5 33.89 10.71 -27.79
C THR A 5 32.54 11.00 -27.12
N LYS A 6 32.42 12.17 -26.52
CA LYS A 6 31.19 12.60 -25.82
C LYS A 6 30.14 12.89 -26.90
N ILE A 7 29.22 11.97 -27.11
CA ILE A 7 28.06 12.17 -28.00
C ILE A 7 27.06 12.98 -27.17
N ASP A 8 26.87 14.26 -27.50
CA ASP A 8 25.81 15.08 -26.92
C ASP A 8 24.54 14.91 -27.74
N GLY A 9 23.45 14.46 -27.13
CA GLY A 9 22.14 14.31 -27.75
C GLY A 9 21.51 12.94 -27.56
N ILE A 10 20.57 12.59 -28.41
CA ILE A 10 19.83 11.32 -28.37
C ILE A 10 20.81 10.14 -28.50
N GLY A 11 20.76 9.21 -27.56
CA GLY A 11 21.67 8.06 -27.51
C GLY A 11 22.96 8.28 -26.71
N SER A 12 23.19 9.49 -26.16
CA SER A 12 24.34 9.72 -25.26
C SER A 12 24.18 9.00 -23.93
N SER A 13 25.30 8.49 -23.40
CA SER A 13 25.34 7.92 -22.06
C SER A 13 25.39 9.03 -21.02
N VAL A 14 24.20 9.41 -20.51
CA VAL A 14 24.10 10.41 -19.45
C VAL A 14 24.24 9.73 -18.09
N ARG A 15 25.20 10.18 -17.27
CA ARG A 15 25.34 9.72 -15.89
C ARG A 15 24.22 10.32 -15.04
N ARG A 16 23.65 9.52 -14.12
CA ARG A 16 22.73 10.03 -13.11
C ARG A 16 23.46 11.03 -12.20
N THR A 17 22.82 12.14 -11.93
CA THR A 17 23.36 13.23 -11.08
C THR A 17 23.68 12.74 -9.66
N GLU A 18 22.93 11.76 -9.21
CA GLU A 18 23.00 11.21 -7.85
C GLU A 18 24.05 10.12 -7.66
N ASP A 19 24.55 9.51 -8.75
CA ASP A 19 25.51 8.38 -8.68
C ASP A 19 26.72 8.73 -7.81
N LYS A 20 27.27 9.94 -7.92
CA LYS A 20 28.41 10.37 -7.11
C LYS A 20 28.08 10.39 -5.63
N LYS A 21 26.89 10.85 -5.26
CA LYS A 21 26.43 10.92 -3.86
C LYS A 21 26.31 9.52 -3.26
N PHE A 22 25.70 8.58 -3.97
CA PHE A 22 25.49 7.21 -3.50
C PHE A 22 26.80 6.42 -3.48
N LEU A 23 27.61 6.49 -4.52
CA LEU A 23 28.90 5.77 -4.60
C LEU A 23 29.93 6.25 -3.58
N THR A 24 29.79 7.45 -3.03
CA THR A 24 30.69 8.00 -2.00
C THR A 24 30.14 7.90 -0.57
N GLY A 25 29.03 7.15 -0.36
CA GLY A 25 28.41 6.97 0.96
C GLY A 25 27.74 8.23 1.53
N LYS A 26 27.41 9.21 0.68
CA LYS A 26 26.73 10.45 1.04
C LYS A 26 25.23 10.41 0.73
N GLY A 27 24.72 9.25 0.32
CA GLY A 27 23.30 9.02 0.17
C GLY A 27 22.59 9.10 1.52
N ARG A 28 21.35 9.55 1.53
CA ARG A 28 20.46 9.47 2.68
C ARG A 28 19.09 9.06 2.19
N TYR A 29 18.61 7.97 2.72
CA TYR A 29 17.24 7.52 2.58
C TYR A 29 16.43 7.93 3.80
N THR A 30 15.12 7.85 3.72
CA THR A 30 14.24 8.19 4.86
C THR A 30 14.56 7.34 6.09
N ASP A 31 14.91 6.08 5.89
CA ASP A 31 15.26 5.14 6.98
C ASP A 31 16.61 5.45 7.66
N ASP A 32 17.46 6.32 7.06
CA ASP A 32 18.68 6.81 7.66
C ASP A 32 18.47 8.00 8.60
N ILE A 33 17.25 8.54 8.66
CA ILE A 33 16.89 9.66 9.52
C ILE A 33 16.59 9.13 10.92
N ASN A 34 17.36 9.58 11.90
CA ASN A 34 17.17 9.22 13.30
C ASN A 34 16.95 10.47 14.16
N ARG A 35 16.11 10.34 15.17
CA ARG A 35 15.77 11.41 16.13
C ARG A 35 15.96 10.94 17.57
N PRO A 36 16.40 11.81 18.48
CA PRO A 36 16.42 11.48 19.91
C PRO A 36 15.00 11.12 20.39
N GLY A 37 14.90 9.99 21.12
CA GLY A 37 13.60 9.52 21.62
C GLY A 37 12.68 8.89 20.56
N GLN A 38 13.19 8.63 19.35
CA GLN A 38 12.44 7.93 18.30
C GLN A 38 12.03 6.54 18.77
N VAL A 39 10.80 6.18 18.46
CA VAL A 39 10.25 4.83 18.63
C VAL A 39 10.04 4.16 17.28
N GLN A 40 9.88 2.84 17.30
CA GLN A 40 9.73 2.03 16.10
C GLN A 40 8.34 1.41 16.07
N ALA A 41 7.69 1.44 14.91
CA ALA A 41 6.39 0.84 14.68
C ALA A 41 6.52 -0.44 13.85
N TYR A 42 5.93 -1.54 14.33
CA TYR A 42 5.84 -2.79 13.60
C TYR A 42 4.39 -3.20 13.41
N PHE A 43 4.02 -3.53 12.18
CA PHE A 43 2.66 -3.93 11.82
C PHE A 43 2.54 -5.45 11.85
N LEU A 44 1.69 -5.96 12.76
CA LEU A 44 1.23 -7.33 12.69
C LEU A 44 0.30 -7.48 11.49
N ARG A 45 0.61 -8.44 10.63
CA ARG A 45 -0.15 -8.68 9.41
C ARG A 45 -0.82 -10.04 9.44
N SER A 46 -1.99 -10.13 8.82
CA SER A 46 -2.73 -11.38 8.67
C SER A 46 -1.91 -12.41 7.87
N ASP A 47 -1.85 -13.62 8.35
CA ASP A 47 -1.34 -14.80 7.67
C ASP A 47 -2.43 -15.55 6.90
N VAL A 48 -3.71 -15.20 7.13
CA VAL A 48 -4.87 -15.76 6.43
C VAL A 48 -5.36 -14.83 5.32
N ALA A 49 -5.89 -15.43 4.25
CA ALA A 49 -6.26 -14.70 3.05
C ALA A 49 -7.62 -14.00 3.14
N HIS A 50 -8.57 -14.56 3.88
CA HIS A 50 -9.89 -13.98 4.11
C HIS A 50 -10.50 -14.57 5.37
N ALA A 51 -10.79 -13.74 6.35
CA ALA A 51 -11.39 -14.18 7.60
C ALA A 51 -12.13 -13.05 8.32
N GLU A 52 -13.11 -13.42 9.13
CA GLU A 52 -13.62 -12.55 10.20
C GLU A 52 -12.66 -12.58 11.37
N ILE A 53 -12.39 -11.43 11.95
CA ILE A 53 -11.64 -11.29 13.20
C ILE A 53 -12.63 -11.44 14.36
N LYS A 54 -12.56 -12.54 15.10
CA LYS A 54 -13.42 -12.76 16.27
C LYS A 54 -12.90 -12.00 17.48
N SER A 55 -11.60 -12.04 17.69
CA SER A 55 -10.94 -11.31 18.79
C SER A 55 -9.46 -11.06 18.49
N ILE A 56 -8.93 -10.01 19.14
CA ILE A 56 -7.50 -9.69 19.16
C ILE A 56 -7.13 -9.49 20.63
N ASP A 57 -6.30 -10.36 21.20
CA ASP A 57 -5.76 -10.19 22.56
C ASP A 57 -4.36 -9.57 22.48
N THR A 58 -4.26 -8.32 22.94
CA THR A 58 -3.02 -7.52 22.93
C THR A 58 -2.36 -7.41 24.30
N LYS A 59 -2.93 -8.00 25.36
CA LYS A 59 -2.48 -7.78 26.75
C LYS A 59 -1.03 -8.17 26.99
N ALA A 60 -0.60 -9.32 26.46
CA ALA A 60 0.77 -9.78 26.60
C ALA A 60 1.74 -8.84 25.87
N ALA A 61 1.39 -8.40 24.67
CA ALA A 61 2.16 -7.44 23.87
C ALA A 61 2.28 -6.08 24.57
N GLN A 62 1.18 -5.55 25.11
CA GLN A 62 1.17 -4.28 25.86
C GLN A 62 2.07 -4.29 27.10
N SER A 63 2.27 -5.46 27.71
CA SER A 63 3.09 -5.64 28.92
C SER A 63 4.54 -5.98 28.60
N ALA A 64 4.91 -6.13 27.33
CA ALA A 64 6.25 -6.53 26.94
C ALA A 64 7.27 -5.38 27.13
N PRO A 65 8.53 -5.70 27.44
CA PRO A 65 9.56 -4.69 27.70
C PRO A 65 9.78 -3.75 26.50
N GLY A 66 9.85 -2.45 26.79
CA GLY A 66 10.09 -1.41 25.78
C GLY A 66 8.91 -1.07 24.88
N VAL A 67 7.75 -1.70 25.07
CA VAL A 67 6.51 -1.37 24.36
C VAL A 67 5.94 -0.07 24.89
N VAL A 68 5.67 0.86 23.99
CA VAL A 68 5.06 2.17 24.25
C VAL A 68 3.55 2.11 24.02
N GLY A 69 3.11 1.35 23.03
CA GLY A 69 1.69 1.17 22.74
C GLY A 69 1.42 0.05 21.74
N VAL A 70 0.20 -0.46 21.78
CA VAL A 70 -0.33 -1.44 20.83
C VAL A 70 -1.70 -0.98 20.42
N PHE A 71 -1.92 -0.83 19.11
CA PHE A 71 -3.16 -0.31 18.56
C PHE A 71 -3.74 -1.30 17.55
N THR A 72 -5.06 -1.36 17.52
CA THR A 72 -5.86 -2.24 16.65
C THR A 72 -6.80 -1.43 15.77
N GLY A 73 -7.52 -2.08 14.87
CA GLY A 73 -8.55 -1.42 14.07
C GLY A 73 -9.65 -0.76 14.91
N ALA A 74 -9.91 -1.26 16.14
CA ALA A 74 -10.87 -0.65 17.04
C ALA A 74 -10.41 0.71 17.57
N ASP A 75 -9.12 0.85 17.88
CA ASP A 75 -8.52 2.11 18.37
C ASP A 75 -8.57 3.17 17.24
N ILE A 76 -8.17 2.78 16.03
CA ILE A 76 -8.22 3.65 14.84
C ILE A 76 -9.66 4.13 14.56
N ALA A 77 -10.63 3.23 14.70
CA ALA A 77 -12.04 3.58 14.53
C ALA A 77 -12.56 4.53 15.61
N ALA A 78 -12.15 4.32 16.87
CA ALA A 78 -12.53 5.19 18.00
C ALA A 78 -11.99 6.60 17.83
N ASP A 79 -10.77 6.75 17.34
CA ASP A 79 -10.11 8.03 17.03
C ASP A 79 -10.61 8.67 15.73
N LYS A 80 -11.50 7.99 15.01
CA LYS A 80 -12.07 8.45 13.72
C LYS A 80 -11.01 8.75 12.66
N VAL A 81 -9.90 8.04 12.70
CA VAL A 81 -8.85 8.13 11.68
C VAL A 81 -9.34 7.43 10.41
N GLY A 82 -9.38 8.16 9.31
CA GLY A 82 -9.77 7.64 8.00
C GLY A 82 -8.74 6.67 7.42
N GLY A 83 -9.07 6.09 6.29
CA GLY A 83 -8.15 5.28 5.50
C GLY A 83 -7.72 6.00 4.22
N PRO A 84 -6.83 5.41 3.43
CA PRO A 84 -6.50 5.91 2.11
C PRO A 84 -7.75 6.09 1.24
N ILE A 85 -7.84 7.21 0.57
CA ILE A 85 -8.91 7.52 -0.39
C ILE A 85 -8.53 7.03 -1.79
N CYS A 86 -9.53 6.77 -2.63
CA CYS A 86 -9.31 6.53 -4.05
C CYS A 86 -9.05 7.87 -4.76
N GLY A 87 -7.82 8.12 -5.19
CA GLY A 87 -7.45 9.34 -5.90
C GLY A 87 -7.93 9.38 -7.37
N TRP A 88 -8.53 8.32 -7.88
CA TRP A 88 -8.98 8.24 -9.26
C TRP A 88 -10.31 7.51 -9.38
N VAL A 89 -11.39 8.27 -9.33
CA VAL A 89 -12.74 7.79 -9.56
C VAL A 89 -13.06 7.92 -11.04
N VAL A 90 -13.51 6.83 -11.65
CA VAL A 90 -13.92 6.80 -13.07
C VAL A 90 -15.43 6.50 -13.20
N PRO A 91 -16.10 7.05 -14.22
CA PRO A 91 -17.48 6.68 -14.52
C PRO A 91 -17.51 5.25 -15.10
N CYS A 92 -18.44 4.45 -14.63
CA CYS A 92 -18.72 3.14 -15.23
C CYS A 92 -19.55 3.28 -16.51
N ARG A 93 -19.55 2.24 -17.36
CA ARG A 93 -20.34 2.21 -18.61
C ARG A 93 -21.85 2.36 -18.38
N ASP A 94 -22.34 1.92 -17.24
CA ASP A 94 -23.74 2.06 -16.82
C ASP A 94 -24.11 3.44 -16.25
N GLY A 95 -23.13 4.37 -16.21
CA GLY A 95 -23.28 5.71 -15.66
C GLY A 95 -23.09 5.79 -14.15
N SER A 96 -22.86 4.68 -13.45
CA SER A 96 -22.51 4.70 -12.03
C SER A 96 -21.05 5.13 -11.81
N SER A 97 -20.71 5.49 -10.58
CA SER A 97 -19.32 5.75 -10.18
C SER A 97 -18.60 4.46 -9.77
N THR A 98 -17.28 4.49 -9.77
CA THR A 98 -16.43 3.51 -9.12
C THR A 98 -16.94 3.22 -7.70
N LYS A 99 -16.97 1.96 -7.30
CA LYS A 99 -17.27 1.57 -5.92
C LYS A 99 -16.05 1.81 -5.04
N GLU A 100 -16.25 2.43 -3.89
CA GLU A 100 -15.19 2.78 -2.96
C GLU A 100 -15.47 2.18 -1.57
N PRO A 101 -15.26 0.86 -1.39
CA PRO A 101 -15.44 0.28 -0.07
C PRO A 101 -14.41 0.84 0.91
N PRO A 102 -14.71 0.89 2.21
CA PRO A 102 -13.78 1.35 3.23
C PRO A 102 -12.46 0.60 3.19
N HIS A 103 -11.35 1.33 3.29
CA HIS A 103 -10.00 0.77 3.37
C HIS A 103 -9.34 1.28 4.66
N PRO A 104 -9.64 0.68 5.82
CA PRO A 104 -9.09 1.12 7.10
C PRO A 104 -7.58 0.86 7.17
N LEU A 105 -6.85 1.70 7.93
CA LEU A 105 -5.41 1.54 8.14
C LEU A 105 -5.04 0.23 8.84
N LEU A 106 -5.90 -0.22 9.77
CA LEU A 106 -5.83 -1.53 10.41
C LEU A 106 -7.18 -2.23 10.24
N ALA A 107 -7.16 -3.52 9.98
CA ALA A 107 -8.34 -4.32 9.70
C ALA A 107 -9.42 -4.18 10.79
N GLN A 108 -10.65 -3.92 10.35
CA GLN A 108 -11.82 -3.79 11.21
C GLN A 108 -12.79 -4.94 10.91
N GLY A 109 -12.88 -5.89 11.83
CA GLY A 109 -13.78 -7.02 11.75
C GLY A 109 -13.47 -8.09 10.71
N LYS A 110 -12.76 -7.78 9.64
CA LYS A 110 -12.36 -8.74 8.59
C LYS A 110 -10.98 -8.44 8.04
N VAL A 111 -10.22 -9.49 7.73
CA VAL A 111 -9.05 -9.42 6.85
C VAL A 111 -9.44 -9.95 5.46
N ARG A 112 -8.88 -9.37 4.41
CA ARG A 112 -9.29 -9.62 3.03
C ARG A 112 -8.17 -10.10 2.12
N PHE A 113 -6.94 -10.12 2.59
CA PHE A 113 -5.77 -10.65 1.89
C PHE A 113 -4.66 -11.00 2.87
N VAL A 114 -3.77 -11.93 2.48
CA VAL A 114 -2.55 -12.22 3.24
C VAL A 114 -1.69 -10.96 3.30
N GLY A 115 -1.33 -10.55 4.52
CA GLY A 115 -0.58 -9.32 4.75
C GLY A 115 -1.43 -8.09 5.09
N ASP A 116 -2.76 -8.24 5.20
CA ASP A 116 -3.64 -7.18 5.72
C ASP A 116 -3.20 -6.78 7.13
N ALA A 117 -3.09 -5.47 7.40
CA ALA A 117 -2.58 -4.99 8.67
C ALA A 117 -3.66 -5.14 9.76
N VAL A 118 -3.35 -5.86 10.85
CA VAL A 118 -4.29 -6.18 11.93
C VAL A 118 -4.07 -5.33 13.17
N ALA A 119 -2.80 -5.14 13.53
CA ALA A 119 -2.40 -4.33 14.67
C ALA A 119 -1.07 -3.63 14.39
N VAL A 120 -0.77 -2.59 15.16
CA VAL A 120 0.55 -1.95 15.16
C VAL A 120 1.09 -1.92 16.58
N VAL A 121 2.35 -2.33 16.74
CA VAL A 121 3.10 -2.24 17.99
C VAL A 121 4.12 -1.13 17.87
N VAL A 122 4.13 -0.22 18.83
CA VAL A 122 5.11 0.85 18.96
C VAL A 122 6.02 0.54 20.15
N ALA A 123 7.32 0.47 19.92
CA ALA A 123 8.31 0.17 20.95
C ALA A 123 9.59 0.99 20.78
N GLU A 124 10.47 0.97 21.79
CA GLU A 124 11.74 1.70 21.78
C GLU A 124 12.69 1.20 20.69
N THR A 125 12.62 -0.10 20.33
CA THR A 125 13.41 -0.69 19.25
C THR A 125 12.54 -1.55 18.33
N MET A 126 12.98 -1.74 17.09
CA MET A 126 12.30 -2.60 16.11
C MET A 126 12.24 -4.07 16.58
N GLU A 127 13.26 -4.56 17.28
CA GLU A 127 13.29 -5.92 17.80
C GLU A 127 12.24 -6.12 18.91
N GLN A 128 12.11 -5.15 19.81
CA GLN A 128 11.08 -5.17 20.85
C GLN A 128 9.67 -5.11 20.20
N ALA A 129 9.47 -4.24 19.20
CA ALA A 129 8.20 -4.14 18.50
C ALA A 129 7.80 -5.46 17.81
N LYS A 130 8.76 -6.12 17.14
CA LYS A 130 8.54 -7.43 16.50
C LYS A 130 8.23 -8.52 17.52
N SER A 131 9.05 -8.64 18.56
CA SER A 131 8.84 -9.67 19.61
C SER A 131 7.53 -9.48 20.33
N ALA A 132 7.10 -8.24 20.57
CA ALA A 132 5.81 -7.97 21.18
C ALA A 132 4.65 -8.27 20.22
N ALA A 133 4.79 -8.02 18.94
CA ALA A 133 3.78 -8.36 17.93
C ALA A 133 3.51 -9.88 17.86
N GLU A 134 4.52 -10.71 18.09
CA GLU A 134 4.38 -12.17 18.17
C GLU A 134 3.57 -12.65 19.40
N LEU A 135 3.37 -11.78 20.41
CA LEU A 135 2.55 -12.06 21.58
C LEU A 135 1.08 -11.69 21.40
N ILE A 136 0.71 -11.09 20.27
CA ILE A 136 -0.68 -10.78 19.96
C ILE A 136 -1.36 -12.03 19.44
N ASP A 137 -2.42 -12.45 20.10
CA ASP A 137 -3.25 -13.58 19.68
C ASP A 137 -4.47 -13.08 18.90
N VAL A 138 -4.67 -13.61 17.69
CA VAL A 138 -5.78 -13.23 16.80
C VAL A 138 -6.61 -14.46 16.48
N ASP A 139 -7.86 -14.50 16.94
CA ASP A 139 -8.80 -15.58 16.60
C ASP A 139 -9.56 -15.24 15.31
N TYR A 140 -9.33 -16.05 14.29
CA TYR A 140 -9.96 -15.91 12.97
C TYR A 140 -11.07 -16.94 12.76
N ASN A 141 -12.11 -16.51 12.05
CA ASN A 141 -13.07 -17.39 11.39
C ASN A 141 -12.81 -17.32 9.89
N GLU A 142 -12.08 -18.29 9.35
CA GLU A 142 -11.68 -18.29 7.95
C GLU A 142 -12.89 -18.33 7.00
N LEU A 143 -12.82 -17.54 5.95
CA LEU A 143 -13.79 -17.44 4.88
C LEU A 143 -13.15 -17.88 3.55
N THR A 144 -13.97 -18.19 2.57
CA THR A 144 -13.46 -18.54 1.24
C THR A 144 -12.75 -17.33 0.59
N PRO A 145 -11.44 -17.44 0.28
CA PRO A 145 -10.72 -16.39 -0.39
C PRO A 145 -11.00 -16.36 -1.90
N VAL A 146 -10.85 -15.20 -2.53
CA VAL A 146 -10.94 -15.06 -3.98
C VAL A 146 -9.53 -14.91 -4.55
N VAL A 147 -9.00 -16.02 -5.06
CA VAL A 147 -7.63 -16.09 -5.62
C VAL A 147 -7.62 -16.19 -7.15
N ASP A 148 -8.71 -16.66 -7.76
CA ASP A 148 -8.87 -16.66 -9.21
C ASP A 148 -9.49 -15.35 -9.69
N PHE A 149 -8.62 -14.40 -10.07
CA PHE A 149 -9.06 -13.08 -10.53
C PHE A 149 -9.83 -13.13 -11.86
N VAL A 150 -9.70 -14.20 -12.66
CA VAL A 150 -10.41 -14.33 -13.94
C VAL A 150 -11.90 -14.61 -13.73
N ASN A 151 -12.25 -15.31 -12.65
CA ASN A 151 -13.62 -15.63 -12.28
C ASN A 151 -14.05 -14.96 -10.97
N ALA A 152 -13.41 -13.85 -10.60
CA ALA A 152 -13.71 -13.13 -9.36
C ALA A 152 -15.15 -12.62 -9.31
N ASP A 153 -15.74 -12.30 -10.45
CA ASP A 153 -17.14 -11.89 -10.62
C ASP A 153 -18.17 -12.95 -10.20
N LYS A 154 -17.75 -14.22 -10.20
CA LYS A 154 -18.59 -15.38 -9.84
C LYS A 154 -18.27 -15.95 -8.46
N ALA A 155 -17.22 -15.42 -7.83
CA ALA A 155 -16.75 -15.86 -6.52
C ALA A 155 -17.54 -15.20 -5.38
N ALA A 156 -17.23 -15.63 -4.13
CA ALA A 156 -17.78 -14.99 -2.95
C ALA A 156 -17.42 -13.50 -2.92
N GLN A 157 -18.38 -12.69 -2.52
CA GLN A 157 -18.21 -11.23 -2.42
C GLN A 157 -17.26 -10.89 -1.27
N ILE A 158 -16.22 -10.10 -1.56
CA ILE A 158 -15.18 -9.71 -0.58
C ILE A 158 -15.58 -8.45 0.18
N HIS A 159 -16.14 -7.46 -0.52
CA HIS A 159 -16.66 -6.23 0.08
C HIS A 159 -18.17 -6.15 -0.13
N GLU A 160 -18.92 -5.88 0.94
CA GLU A 160 -20.38 -5.86 0.90
C GLU A 160 -20.93 -4.79 -0.04
N GLU A 161 -20.18 -3.70 -0.23
CA GLU A 161 -20.52 -2.58 -1.10
C GLU A 161 -20.18 -2.82 -2.57
N VAL A 162 -19.48 -3.95 -2.88
CA VAL A 162 -18.96 -4.23 -4.24
C VAL A 162 -19.59 -5.51 -4.81
N PRO A 163 -20.80 -5.43 -5.41
CA PRO A 163 -21.45 -6.57 -6.01
C PRO A 163 -20.55 -7.25 -7.07
N ASN A 164 -20.55 -8.57 -7.07
CA ASN A 164 -19.78 -9.39 -8.03
C ASN A 164 -18.27 -9.06 -8.03
N ASN A 165 -17.74 -8.51 -6.93
CA ASN A 165 -16.34 -8.06 -6.82
C ASN A 165 -15.90 -7.09 -7.94
N CYS A 166 -16.86 -6.37 -8.55
CA CYS A 166 -16.60 -5.44 -9.63
C CYS A 166 -16.59 -3.99 -9.11
N TYR A 167 -15.38 -3.40 -8.97
CA TYR A 167 -15.20 -2.04 -8.51
C TYR A 167 -15.61 -1.00 -9.52
N PHE A 168 -15.29 -1.24 -10.79
CA PHE A 168 -15.66 -0.39 -11.92
C PHE A 168 -15.66 -1.20 -13.21
N ASP A 169 -16.46 -0.77 -14.17
CA ASP A 169 -16.48 -1.23 -15.55
C ASP A 169 -16.35 0.00 -16.45
N TRP A 170 -15.14 0.27 -16.91
CA TRP A 170 -14.80 1.50 -17.60
C TRP A 170 -14.32 1.23 -19.02
N GLU A 171 -14.68 2.13 -19.91
CA GLU A 171 -14.22 2.10 -21.29
C GLU A 171 -13.77 3.49 -21.75
N LEU A 172 -12.88 3.51 -22.71
CA LEU A 172 -12.42 4.73 -23.36
C LEU A 172 -12.26 4.48 -24.86
N GLY A 173 -12.75 5.40 -25.69
CA GLY A 173 -12.66 5.35 -27.13
C GLY A 173 -14.00 5.13 -27.81
N ASP A 174 -13.95 4.68 -29.07
CA ASP A 174 -15.12 4.35 -29.89
C ASP A 174 -15.17 2.84 -30.14
N GLU A 175 -16.02 2.14 -29.38
CA GLU A 175 -16.21 0.69 -29.48
C GLU A 175 -16.67 0.29 -30.87
N SER A 176 -17.65 1.03 -31.43
CA SER A 176 -18.22 0.72 -32.75
C SER A 176 -17.19 0.82 -33.86
N ALA A 177 -16.41 1.92 -33.88
CA ALA A 177 -15.35 2.11 -34.84
C ALA A 177 -14.23 1.06 -34.68
N THR A 178 -13.88 0.71 -33.45
CA THR A 178 -12.89 -0.31 -33.14
C THR A 178 -13.32 -1.69 -33.64
N ASN A 179 -14.54 -2.11 -33.32
CA ASN A 179 -15.09 -3.40 -33.76
C ASN A 179 -15.16 -3.49 -35.29
N LYS A 180 -15.64 -2.43 -35.96
CA LYS A 180 -15.69 -2.37 -37.42
C LYS A 180 -14.29 -2.47 -38.05
N ALA A 181 -13.28 -1.84 -37.46
CA ALA A 181 -11.90 -1.94 -37.94
C ALA A 181 -11.35 -3.35 -37.78
N ILE A 182 -11.64 -4.03 -36.66
CA ILE A 182 -11.22 -5.41 -36.41
C ILE A 182 -11.91 -6.37 -37.39
N GLU A 183 -13.23 -6.22 -37.60
CA GLU A 183 -14.00 -7.06 -38.54
C GLU A 183 -13.52 -6.93 -39.99
N SER A 184 -13.12 -5.75 -40.39
CA SER A 184 -12.61 -5.49 -41.75
C SER A 184 -11.11 -5.73 -41.92
N ALA A 185 -10.40 -6.09 -40.86
CA ALA A 185 -8.95 -6.31 -40.92
C ALA A 185 -8.60 -7.55 -41.73
N ALA A 186 -7.61 -7.43 -42.63
CA ALA A 186 -7.12 -8.57 -43.41
C ALA A 186 -6.55 -9.72 -42.58
N LYS A 187 -6.11 -9.44 -41.33
CA LYS A 187 -5.60 -10.42 -40.41
C LYS A 187 -5.82 -9.93 -38.97
N VAL A 188 -6.38 -10.79 -38.14
CA VAL A 188 -6.58 -10.55 -36.69
C VAL A 188 -5.75 -11.58 -35.91
N VAL A 189 -4.96 -11.09 -34.95
CA VAL A 189 -4.23 -11.94 -34.00
C VAL A 189 -4.81 -11.70 -32.60
N LYS A 190 -5.14 -12.77 -31.90
CA LYS A 190 -5.61 -12.72 -30.51
C LYS A 190 -4.51 -13.24 -29.60
N LEU A 191 -4.21 -12.51 -28.55
CA LEU A 191 -3.26 -12.91 -27.51
C LEU A 191 -3.90 -12.67 -26.15
N SER A 192 -3.86 -13.68 -25.29
CA SER A 192 -4.24 -13.53 -23.88
C SER A 192 -2.98 -13.45 -23.03
N VAL A 193 -2.82 -12.35 -22.31
CA VAL A 193 -1.66 -12.11 -21.47
C VAL A 193 -2.09 -12.01 -20.02
N ARG A 194 -1.38 -12.68 -19.12
CA ARG A 194 -1.58 -12.59 -17.68
C ARG A 194 -0.50 -11.68 -17.08
N ASN A 195 -0.92 -10.53 -16.58
CA ASN A 195 -0.03 -9.61 -15.88
C ASN A 195 -0.08 -9.92 -14.37
N ASN A 196 0.95 -10.57 -13.86
CA ASN A 196 1.03 -10.94 -12.45
C ASN A 196 1.28 -9.69 -11.58
N ARG A 197 0.75 -9.72 -10.35
CA ARG A 197 1.13 -8.74 -9.33
C ARG A 197 2.58 -9.01 -8.91
N LEU A 198 3.42 -7.96 -8.93
CA LEU A 198 4.84 -8.03 -8.59
C LEU A 198 5.16 -7.07 -7.45
N VAL A 199 6.17 -7.42 -6.65
CA VAL A 199 6.79 -6.50 -5.69
C VAL A 199 7.94 -5.78 -6.41
N PRO A 200 7.96 -4.44 -6.49
CA PRO A 200 8.98 -3.70 -7.23
C PRO A 200 10.39 -3.84 -6.65
N ASN A 201 10.54 -4.21 -5.37
CA ASN A 201 11.82 -4.33 -4.66
C ASN A 201 12.75 -3.12 -4.88
N ALA A 202 12.22 -1.92 -4.64
CA ALA A 202 13.00 -0.69 -4.76
C ALA A 202 14.22 -0.73 -3.82
N MET A 203 15.32 -0.09 -4.24
CA MET A 203 16.54 0.03 -3.43
C MET A 203 16.27 0.80 -2.13
N GLU A 204 15.40 1.79 -2.18
CA GLU A 204 14.85 2.45 -1.00
C GLU A 204 13.52 1.79 -0.63
N PRO A 205 13.45 1.04 0.50
CA PRO A 205 12.19 0.49 0.98
C PRO A 205 11.27 1.63 1.43
N ARG A 206 9.98 1.32 1.50
CA ARG A 206 9.01 2.28 2.04
C ARG A 206 9.27 2.48 3.53
N SER A 207 9.49 3.75 3.90
CA SER A 207 9.64 4.16 5.29
C SER A 207 8.95 5.50 5.52
N ALA A 208 8.59 5.77 6.76
CA ALA A 208 8.03 7.05 7.19
C ALA A 208 8.49 7.34 8.61
N LEU A 209 8.89 8.59 8.86
CA LEU A 209 9.20 9.12 10.18
C LEU A 209 8.31 10.33 10.43
N ALA A 210 7.45 10.24 11.45
CA ALA A 210 6.60 11.35 11.88
C ALA A 210 7.16 11.98 13.16
N GLU A 211 7.21 13.30 13.17
CA GLU A 211 7.60 14.11 14.33
C GLU A 211 6.40 15.00 14.71
N TYR A 212 6.14 15.17 16.00
CA TYR A 212 5.13 16.07 16.51
C TYR A 212 5.79 17.14 17.39
N ASP A 213 5.56 18.41 17.08
CA ASP A 213 5.95 19.51 17.92
C ASP A 213 4.76 20.00 18.75
N SER A 214 4.86 19.84 20.07
CA SER A 214 3.80 20.20 20.99
C SER A 214 3.69 21.70 21.27
N LEU A 215 4.65 22.51 20.81
CA LEU A 215 4.65 23.97 21.04
C LEU A 215 3.78 24.68 20.00
N ASP A 216 3.84 24.26 18.77
CA ASP A 216 3.05 24.81 17.67
C ASP A 216 1.98 23.85 17.14
N GLU A 217 1.82 22.67 17.80
CA GLU A 217 0.86 21.62 17.46
C GLU A 217 1.00 21.13 16.01
N SER A 218 2.22 21.12 15.49
CA SER A 218 2.50 20.75 14.11
C SER A 218 3.07 19.35 13.96
N TYR A 219 2.87 18.75 12.79
CA TYR A 219 3.45 17.49 12.40
C TYR A 219 4.46 17.70 11.27
N THR A 220 5.59 16.99 11.36
CA THR A 220 6.54 16.85 10.26
C THR A 220 6.60 15.38 9.85
N LEU A 221 6.31 15.08 8.57
CA LEU A 221 6.38 13.74 8.02
C LEU A 221 7.52 13.64 7.00
N HIS A 222 8.50 12.79 7.30
CA HIS A 222 9.51 12.34 6.34
C HIS A 222 9.05 11.01 5.75
N THR A 223 8.86 10.95 4.45
CA THR A 223 8.35 9.73 3.79
C THR A 223 8.98 9.52 2.42
N THR A 224 9.09 8.25 2.03
CA THR A 224 9.39 7.87 0.65
C THR A 224 8.11 7.98 -0.16
N CYS A 225 7.93 9.09 -0.85
CA CYS A 225 6.73 9.34 -1.65
C CYS A 225 7.09 9.72 -3.08
N LEU A 226 6.41 9.13 -4.05
CA LEU A 226 6.54 9.50 -5.45
C LEU A 226 5.80 10.81 -5.78
N LEU A 227 4.78 11.14 -5.00
CA LEU A 227 3.91 12.31 -5.17
C LEU A 227 4.13 13.36 -4.07
N TYR A 228 5.37 13.62 -3.71
CA TYR A 228 5.75 14.52 -2.61
C TYR A 228 5.58 16.02 -2.91
N THR A 229 4.97 16.38 -4.01
CA THR A 229 4.72 17.78 -4.41
C THR A 229 3.32 18.27 -4.09
N SER A 230 2.45 17.42 -3.52
CA SER A 230 1.16 17.89 -3.01
C SER A 230 1.39 18.63 -1.69
N ASP A 231 0.81 19.81 -1.55
CA ASP A 231 0.76 20.54 -0.30
C ASP A 231 -0.30 19.88 0.59
N ALA A 232 0.16 19.12 1.59
CA ALA A 232 -0.73 18.44 2.53
C ALA A 232 -1.56 19.40 3.41
N ALA A 233 -1.34 20.72 3.31
CA ALA A 233 -2.14 21.73 4.00
C ALA A 233 -3.44 22.09 3.26
N ASP A 234 -3.59 21.67 2.01
CA ASP A 234 -4.76 21.94 1.16
C ASP A 234 -5.71 20.72 1.02
N GLU A 235 -5.47 19.59 1.72
CA GLU A 235 -6.30 18.40 1.70
C GLU A 235 -7.11 18.18 2.98
#